data_297da4fd7dccc99a1042d4f7f70f5b94
#
_entry.id   297da4fd7dccc99a1042d4f7f70f5b94
#
_cell.length_a   1.000
_cell.length_b   1.000
_cell.length_c   1.000
_cell.angle_alpha   90.00
_cell.angle_beta   90.00
_cell.angle_gamma   90.00
#
_symmetry.space_group_name_H-M   'P 1'
#
loop_
_entity.id
_entity.type
_entity.pdbx_description
1 polymer ?
#
loop_
_entity_poly.entity_id
_entity_poly.type
_entity_poly.pdbx_seq_one_letter_code
_entity_poly.pdbx_strand_id
1 'polypeptide(L)'
;MSSSGWWDADAWLRSKLDVLVVNGSRAIVIDWKTGKRRPDFFQMELFAVQVFKHYPEVNEVITTLVWLKDKSVDTERYTRDPDANRIWADVLGKIRRIHDAAEAEVWPAKPSWLCDYCPAQSSCAWARIMR
;
A
#
# COMPACT_ATOMS: atom_id res chain seq x y z
N MET A 1 4.96 -18.83 -4.82
CA MET A 1 5.57 -17.58 -5.32
C MET A 1 6.89 -17.37 -4.59
N SER A 2 8.01 -17.33 -5.29
CA SER A 2 9.32 -16.97 -4.73
C SER A 2 9.33 -15.48 -4.37
N SER A 3 10.14 -15.09 -3.40
CA SER A 3 10.44 -13.67 -3.17
C SER A 3 11.41 -13.23 -4.26
N SER A 4 11.05 -12.19 -5.01
CA SER A 4 11.93 -11.60 -6.02
C SER A 4 12.83 -10.55 -5.37
N GLY A 5 14.04 -10.38 -5.92
CA GLY A 5 14.91 -9.28 -5.57
C GLY A 5 14.34 -7.92 -5.99
N TRP A 6 14.90 -6.84 -5.44
CA TRP A 6 14.41 -5.47 -5.76
C TRP A 6 14.43 -5.15 -7.26
N TRP A 7 15.39 -5.70 -7.99
CA TRP A 7 15.61 -5.41 -9.42
C TRP A 7 15.09 -6.50 -10.35
N ASP A 8 14.45 -7.54 -9.80
CA ASP A 8 13.93 -8.63 -10.64
C ASP A 8 12.80 -8.12 -11.54
N ALA A 9 12.82 -8.54 -12.79
CA ALA A 9 11.86 -8.06 -13.80
C ALA A 9 10.39 -8.44 -13.48
N ASP A 10 10.20 -9.51 -12.73
CA ASP A 10 8.90 -10.03 -12.29
C ASP A 10 8.40 -9.44 -10.97
N ALA A 11 9.18 -8.54 -10.36
CA ALA A 11 8.78 -7.87 -9.12
C ALA A 11 7.69 -6.82 -9.39
N TRP A 12 6.44 -7.18 -9.20
CA TRP A 12 5.27 -6.34 -9.42
C TRP A 12 4.88 -5.46 -8.22
N LEU A 13 5.41 -5.76 -7.04
CA LEU A 13 5.23 -4.94 -5.82
C LEU A 13 6.57 -4.76 -5.12
N ARG A 14 6.94 -3.53 -4.87
CA ARG A 14 8.13 -3.16 -4.14
C ARG A 14 7.79 -2.22 -3.00
N SER A 15 8.35 -2.46 -1.82
CA SER A 15 8.23 -1.56 -0.68
C SER A 15 9.59 -1.35 -0.03
N LYS A 16 9.82 -0.14 0.46
CA LYS A 16 10.96 0.20 1.27
C LYS A 16 10.47 0.47 2.69
N LEU A 17 10.90 -0.36 3.62
CA LEU A 17 10.61 -0.18 5.03
C LEU A 17 11.70 0.69 5.67
N ASP A 18 11.32 1.64 6.50
CA ASP A 18 12.30 2.46 7.22
C ASP A 18 12.96 1.64 8.33
N VAL A 19 12.16 0.91 9.11
CA VAL A 19 12.64 0.02 10.16
C VAL A 19 11.85 -1.29 10.14
N LEU A 20 12.57 -2.40 10.19
CA LEU A 20 12.02 -3.73 10.43
C LEU A 20 12.82 -4.43 11.52
N VAL A 21 12.13 -4.88 12.55
CA VAL A 21 12.69 -5.71 13.61
C VAL A 21 11.95 -7.04 13.63
N VAL A 22 12.67 -8.14 13.49
CA VAL A 22 12.13 -9.50 13.58
C VAL A 22 12.68 -10.16 14.85
N ASN A 23 11.80 -10.68 15.69
CA ASN A 23 12.15 -11.41 16.90
C ASN A 23 11.25 -12.64 17.05
N GLY A 24 11.78 -13.80 16.69
CA GLY A 24 11.05 -15.06 16.68
C GLY A 24 9.82 -14.99 15.79
N SER A 25 8.64 -15.24 16.34
CA SER A 25 7.37 -15.25 15.61
C SER A 25 6.71 -13.88 15.47
N ARG A 26 7.36 -12.81 15.93
CA ARG A 26 6.83 -11.44 15.89
C ARG A 26 7.75 -10.51 15.12
N ALA A 27 7.19 -9.60 14.36
CA ALA A 27 7.91 -8.51 13.72
C ALA A 27 7.28 -7.15 14.04
N ILE A 28 8.10 -6.11 13.99
CA ILE A 28 7.68 -4.71 14.14
C ILE A 28 8.18 -3.94 12.92
N VAL A 29 7.28 -3.23 12.27
CA VAL A 29 7.58 -2.30 11.17
C VAL A 29 7.30 -0.88 11.66
N ILE A 30 8.26 0.02 11.48
CA ILE A 30 8.09 1.43 11.80
C ILE A 30 8.36 2.23 10.53
N ASP A 31 7.48 3.18 10.24
CA ASP A 31 7.60 4.11 9.11
C ASP A 31 7.43 5.55 9.61
N TRP A 32 8.39 6.41 9.26
CA TRP A 32 8.47 7.79 9.69
C TRP A 32 7.71 8.71 8.74
N LYS A 33 6.79 9.51 9.29
CA LYS A 33 5.96 10.46 8.52
C LYS A 33 6.27 11.91 8.93
N THR A 34 6.67 12.72 7.96
CA THR A 34 6.98 14.15 8.18
C THR A 34 5.81 15.09 7.84
N GLY A 35 4.81 14.59 7.11
CA GLY A 35 3.61 15.33 6.70
C GLY A 35 2.56 15.46 7.79
N LYS A 36 1.39 16.02 7.43
CA LYS A 36 0.18 15.99 8.28
C LYS A 36 -0.27 14.56 8.51
N ARG A 37 -0.77 14.27 9.72
CA ARG A 37 -1.30 12.96 10.06
C ARG A 37 -2.47 12.59 9.15
N ARG A 38 -2.26 11.55 8.36
CA ARG A 38 -3.24 10.89 7.48
C ARG A 38 -2.94 9.40 7.50
N PRO A 39 -3.51 8.65 8.43
CA PRO A 39 -3.26 7.22 8.54
C PRO A 39 -3.55 6.51 7.23
N ASP A 40 -2.59 5.75 6.73
CA ASP A 40 -2.74 4.91 5.55
C ASP A 40 -2.72 3.45 6.00
N PHE A 41 -3.88 2.96 6.37
CA PHE A 41 -4.05 1.57 6.83
C PHE A 41 -3.71 0.56 5.74
N PHE A 42 -3.94 0.90 4.47
CA PHE A 42 -3.57 0.02 3.37
C PHE A 42 -2.05 -0.14 3.23
N GLN A 43 -1.29 0.93 3.45
CA GLN A 43 0.18 0.85 3.50
C GLN A 43 0.63 -0.07 4.65
N MET A 44 0.01 0.04 5.81
CA MET A 44 0.31 -0.80 6.97
C MET A 44 0.01 -2.29 6.69
N GLU A 45 -1.12 -2.57 6.05
CA GLU A 45 -1.49 -3.91 5.60
C GLU A 45 -0.47 -4.48 4.59
N LEU A 46 -0.05 -3.67 3.60
CA LEU A 46 0.97 -4.08 2.63
C LEU A 46 2.30 -4.43 3.30
N PHE A 47 2.74 -3.65 4.28
CA PHE A 47 3.95 -3.97 5.03
C PHE A 47 3.81 -5.30 5.77
N ALA A 48 2.69 -5.52 6.43
CA ALA A 48 2.45 -6.75 7.18
C ALA A 48 2.51 -8.00 6.28
N VAL A 49 1.80 -7.99 5.14
CA VAL A 49 1.77 -9.16 4.26
C VAL A 49 3.09 -9.42 3.55
N GLN A 50 3.88 -8.37 3.27
CA GLN A 50 5.23 -8.53 2.73
C GLN A 50 6.17 -9.16 3.78
N VAL A 51 6.08 -8.73 5.05
CA VAL A 51 6.84 -9.35 6.14
C VAL A 51 6.45 -10.82 6.29
N PHE A 52 5.16 -11.15 6.30
CA PHE A 52 4.71 -12.55 6.35
C PHE A 52 5.23 -13.38 5.17
N LYS A 53 5.37 -12.77 3.99
CA LYS A 53 5.88 -13.46 2.80
C LYS A 53 7.37 -13.76 2.90
N HIS A 54 8.15 -12.80 3.40
CA HIS A 54 9.61 -12.92 3.47
C HIS A 54 10.10 -13.67 4.71
N TYR A 55 9.30 -13.68 5.79
CA TYR A 55 9.64 -14.30 7.08
C TYR A 55 8.58 -15.32 7.45
N PRO A 56 8.72 -16.58 6.98
CA PRO A 56 7.71 -17.63 7.23
C PRO A 56 7.48 -17.92 8.71
N GLU A 57 8.47 -17.70 9.56
CA GLU A 57 8.42 -17.89 11.01
C GLU A 57 7.58 -16.82 11.73
N VAL A 58 7.36 -15.66 11.11
CA VAL A 58 6.60 -14.55 11.71
C VAL A 58 5.10 -14.83 11.60
N ASN A 59 4.41 -14.83 12.73
CA ASN A 59 2.96 -15.02 12.83
C ASN A 59 2.21 -13.75 13.23
N GLU A 60 2.92 -12.74 13.76
CA GLU A 60 2.36 -11.46 14.14
C GLU A 60 3.25 -10.32 13.64
N VAL A 61 2.63 -9.32 13.02
CA VAL A 61 3.30 -8.08 12.60
C VAL A 61 2.60 -6.89 13.24
N ILE A 62 3.37 -6.05 13.90
CA ILE A 62 2.92 -4.76 14.42
C ILE A 62 3.47 -3.69 13.50
N THR A 63 2.61 -2.91 12.88
CA THR A 63 2.99 -1.79 12.02
C THR A 63 2.70 -0.48 12.75
N THR A 64 3.63 0.47 12.67
CA THR A 64 3.53 1.76 13.36
C THR A 64 3.92 2.89 12.40
N LEU A 65 3.02 3.85 12.22
CA LEU A 65 3.31 5.13 11.56
C LEU A 65 3.64 6.15 12.63
N VAL A 66 4.82 6.75 12.56
CA VAL A 66 5.28 7.75 13.53
C VAL A 66 5.20 9.14 12.88
N TRP A 67 4.29 9.97 13.35
CA TRP A 67 4.04 11.31 12.84
C TRP A 67 4.90 12.32 13.60
N LEU A 68 6.03 12.69 13.04
CA LEU A 68 7.02 13.55 13.70
C LEU A 68 6.47 14.94 13.99
N LYS A 69 5.72 15.52 13.06
CA LYS A 69 5.13 16.85 13.21
C LYS A 69 4.07 16.90 14.32
N ASP A 70 3.24 15.88 14.38
CA ASP A 70 2.11 15.81 15.32
C ASP A 70 2.50 15.12 16.65
N LYS A 71 3.73 14.60 16.75
CA LYS A 71 4.24 13.85 17.91
C LYS A 71 3.28 12.73 18.32
N SER A 72 2.75 12.00 17.33
CA SER A 72 1.76 10.95 17.51
C SER A 72 2.12 9.69 16.74
N VAL A 73 1.48 8.61 17.08
CA VAL A 73 1.66 7.30 16.40
C VAL A 73 0.31 6.69 16.06
N ASP A 74 0.26 5.97 14.94
CA ASP A 74 -0.82 5.04 14.61
C ASP A 74 -0.21 3.65 14.55
N THR A 75 -0.79 2.71 15.28
CA THR A 75 -0.29 1.34 15.37
C THR A 75 -1.40 0.35 15.09
N GLU A 76 -1.11 -0.60 14.22
CA GLU A 76 -1.99 -1.72 13.89
C GLU A 76 -1.27 -3.04 14.08
N ARG A 77 -2.05 -4.07 14.39
CA ARG A 77 -1.56 -5.43 14.60
C ARG A 77 -2.24 -6.36 13.60
N TYR A 78 -1.43 -7.16 12.94
CA TYR A 78 -1.88 -8.15 11.97
C TYR A 78 -1.36 -9.52 12.35
N THR A 79 -2.18 -10.54 12.13
CA THR A 79 -1.80 -11.93 12.32
C THR A 79 -1.70 -12.64 10.98
N ARG A 80 -0.84 -13.66 10.89
CA ARG A 80 -0.71 -14.42 9.64
C ARG A 80 -2.05 -15.04 9.24
N ASP A 81 -2.78 -15.57 10.18
CA ASP A 81 -4.12 -16.12 9.98
C ASP A 81 -5.08 -15.41 10.96
N PRO A 82 -6.17 -14.77 10.48
CA PRO A 82 -6.68 -14.76 9.09
C PRO A 82 -6.23 -13.56 8.24
N ASP A 83 -5.51 -12.57 8.79
CA ASP A 83 -5.31 -11.26 8.13
C ASP A 83 -4.56 -11.35 6.81
N ALA A 84 -3.52 -12.18 6.72
CA ALA A 84 -2.72 -12.26 5.51
C ALA A 84 -3.56 -12.67 4.29
N ASN A 85 -4.45 -13.65 4.44
CA ASN A 85 -5.32 -14.09 3.35
C ASN A 85 -6.31 -13.00 2.94
N ARG A 86 -6.92 -12.31 3.91
CA ARG A 86 -7.85 -11.20 3.67
C ARG A 86 -7.15 -10.06 2.91
N ILE A 87 -5.98 -9.65 3.39
CA ILE A 87 -5.22 -8.53 2.79
C ILE A 87 -4.76 -8.90 1.39
N TRP A 88 -4.22 -10.12 1.18
CA TRP A 88 -3.82 -10.57 -0.15
C TRP A 88 -5.00 -10.60 -1.12
N ALA A 89 -6.18 -11.01 -0.71
CA ALA A 89 -7.37 -11.00 -1.56
C ALA A 89 -7.70 -9.56 -2.03
N ASP A 90 -7.63 -8.57 -1.13
CA ASP A 90 -7.84 -7.15 -1.49
C ASP A 90 -6.75 -6.62 -2.43
N VAL A 91 -5.48 -6.89 -2.13
CA VAL A 91 -4.33 -6.48 -2.95
C VAL A 91 -4.44 -7.06 -4.36
N LEU A 92 -4.67 -8.36 -4.48
CA LEU A 92 -4.81 -9.03 -5.77
C LEU A 92 -6.03 -8.53 -6.55
N GLY A 93 -7.11 -8.19 -5.86
CA GLY A 93 -8.28 -7.56 -6.49
C GLY A 93 -7.97 -6.19 -7.09
N LYS A 94 -7.16 -5.38 -6.39
CA LYS A 94 -6.69 -4.07 -6.91
C LYS A 94 -5.76 -4.24 -8.12
N ILE A 95 -4.84 -5.19 -8.06
CA ILE A 95 -3.90 -5.48 -9.16
C ILE A 95 -4.65 -5.96 -10.39
N ARG A 96 -5.62 -6.86 -10.22
CA ARG A 96 -6.45 -7.34 -11.34
C ARG A 96 -7.15 -6.20 -12.05
N ARG A 97 -7.74 -5.25 -11.31
CA ARG A 97 -8.37 -4.07 -11.93
C ARG A 97 -7.40 -3.22 -12.73
N ILE A 98 -6.15 -3.07 -12.27
CA ILE A 98 -5.11 -2.35 -13.02
C ILE A 98 -4.73 -3.11 -14.28
N HIS A 99 -4.55 -4.41 -14.18
CA HIS A 99 -4.24 -5.29 -15.31
C HIS A 99 -5.35 -5.25 -16.37
N ASP A 100 -6.60 -5.40 -15.95
CA ASP A 100 -7.76 -5.38 -16.86
C ASP A 100 -7.89 -4.03 -17.58
N ALA A 101 -7.64 -2.92 -16.85
CA ALA A 101 -7.63 -1.58 -17.43
C ALA A 101 -6.50 -1.41 -18.47
N ALA A 102 -5.33 -1.97 -18.18
CA ALA A 102 -4.18 -1.93 -19.09
C ALA A 102 -4.41 -2.79 -20.34
N GLU A 103 -4.96 -4.00 -20.21
CA GLU A 103 -5.27 -4.86 -21.35
C GLU A 103 -6.38 -4.29 -22.26
N ALA A 104 -7.39 -3.70 -21.64
CA ALA A 104 -8.47 -3.05 -22.37
C ALA A 104 -8.10 -1.66 -22.92
N GLU A 105 -6.93 -1.12 -22.55
CA GLU A 105 -6.52 0.27 -22.80
C GLU A 105 -7.57 1.30 -22.34
N VAL A 106 -8.38 0.94 -21.33
CA VAL A 106 -9.45 1.78 -20.78
C VAL A 106 -9.12 2.12 -19.32
N TRP A 107 -8.85 3.40 -19.07
CA TRP A 107 -8.56 3.94 -17.76
C TRP A 107 -9.74 4.73 -17.23
N PRO A 108 -10.57 4.18 -16.34
CA PRO A 108 -11.72 4.89 -15.80
C PRO A 108 -11.29 6.17 -15.08
N ALA A 109 -11.87 7.29 -15.46
CA ALA A 109 -11.63 8.56 -14.80
C ALA A 109 -12.22 8.54 -13.39
N LYS A 110 -11.52 9.18 -12.45
CA LYS A 110 -12.00 9.43 -11.09
C LYS A 110 -12.04 10.95 -10.86
N PRO A 111 -13.11 11.66 -11.32
CA PRO A 111 -13.24 13.07 -11.12
C PRO A 111 -13.21 13.44 -9.63
N SER A 112 -12.53 14.53 -9.30
CA SER A 112 -12.41 15.04 -7.94
C SER A 112 -12.16 16.54 -7.96
N TRP A 113 -12.13 17.18 -6.80
CA TRP A 113 -11.78 18.61 -6.66
C TRP A 113 -10.37 18.93 -7.21
N LEU A 114 -9.49 17.95 -7.34
CA LEU A 114 -8.17 18.13 -7.96
C LEU A 114 -8.24 18.40 -9.46
N CYS A 115 -9.38 18.13 -10.11
CA CYS A 115 -9.57 18.40 -11.52
C CYS A 115 -9.49 19.89 -11.83
N ASP A 116 -9.82 20.76 -10.88
CA ASP A 116 -9.72 22.23 -11.05
C ASP A 116 -8.27 22.71 -11.16
N TYR A 117 -7.32 21.94 -10.66
CA TYR A 117 -5.88 22.22 -10.70
C TYR A 117 -5.13 21.33 -11.71
N CYS A 118 -5.85 20.53 -12.49
CA CYS A 118 -5.25 19.56 -13.40
C CYS A 118 -4.71 20.25 -14.66
N PRO A 119 -3.43 20.07 -15.02
CA PRO A 119 -2.88 20.66 -16.27
C PRO A 119 -3.57 20.16 -17.54
N ALA A 120 -4.17 18.97 -17.50
CA ALA A 120 -4.89 18.38 -18.63
C ALA A 120 -6.38 18.78 -18.70
N GLN A 121 -6.85 19.69 -17.84
CA GLN A 121 -8.27 20.05 -17.74
C GLN A 121 -8.89 20.46 -19.08
N SER A 122 -8.16 21.23 -19.90
CA SER A 122 -8.66 21.74 -21.19
C SER A 122 -8.90 20.63 -22.22
N SER A 123 -8.15 19.55 -22.16
CA SER A 123 -8.25 18.39 -23.07
C SER A 123 -9.00 17.20 -22.49
N CYS A 124 -9.37 17.26 -21.21
CA CYS A 124 -10.02 16.16 -20.52
C CYS A 124 -11.54 16.15 -20.74
N ALA A 125 -12.06 15.09 -21.34
CA ALA A 125 -13.50 14.93 -21.56
C ALA A 125 -14.32 14.95 -20.26
N TRP A 126 -13.76 14.45 -19.17
CA TRP A 126 -14.42 14.36 -17.85
C TRP A 126 -14.46 15.69 -17.09
N ALA A 127 -13.54 16.61 -17.35
CA ALA A 127 -13.53 17.93 -16.73
C ALA A 127 -14.76 18.79 -17.15
N ARG A 128 -15.39 18.48 -18.29
CA ARG A 128 -16.57 19.18 -18.80
C ARG A 128 -17.88 18.73 -18.16
N ILE A 129 -17.90 17.55 -17.51
CA ILE A 129 -19.11 16.95 -16.94
C ILE A 129 -19.35 17.45 -15.52
N MET A 130 -18.31 17.98 -14.86
CA MET A 130 -18.34 18.44 -13.47
C MET A 130 -18.68 19.93 -13.30
N ARG A 131 -19.03 20.63 -14.36
CA ARG A 131 -19.42 22.06 -14.33
C ARG A 131 -20.91 22.25 -14.43
#